data_806a4c71b4c8015077f88f759c084d21
#
_entry.id   806a4c71b4c8015077f88f759c084d21
#
_cell.length_a   1.000
_cell.length_b   1.000
_cell.length_c   1.000
_cell.angle_alpha   90.00
_cell.angle_beta   90.00
_cell.angle_gamma   90.00
#
_symmetry.space_group_name_H-M   'P 1'
#
loop_
_entity.id
_entity.type
_entity.pdbx_description
1 polymer ?
#
loop_
_entity_poly.entity_id
_entity_poly.type
_entity_poly.pdbx_seq_one_letter_code
_entity_poly.pdbx_strand_id
1 'polypeptide(L)'
;MKRIGSVGVMTAVCLLLAASLAQAAVATATAQRTHLRYSNRPSLNDPALRSSAALVLDLSNSAVLYSRHSDVAMPIASITKLMTALVVIEAAQPLDEMLAVTEDDRSFGKGSYSRLSPGTQLSRGDLMHLALMASENRAAHALGRAYPGGIEAA
;
A
#
# COMPACT_ATOMS: atom_id res chain seq x y z
N MET A 1 -10.40 58.00 24.20
CA MET A 1 -10.40 57.27 22.92
C MET A 1 -9.42 56.12 23.04
N LYS A 2 -9.86 54.84 23.13
CA LYS A 2 -9.01 53.66 23.23
C LYS A 2 -8.67 53.20 21.81
N ARG A 3 -7.36 53.15 21.46
CA ARG A 3 -6.88 52.56 20.19
C ARG A 3 -7.03 51.02 20.29
N ILE A 4 -7.90 50.45 19.48
CA ILE A 4 -7.99 49.01 19.29
C ILE A 4 -6.78 48.64 18.42
N GLY A 5 -5.86 47.84 18.99
CA GLY A 5 -4.58 47.54 18.36
C GLY A 5 -4.74 46.63 17.13
N SER A 6 -3.97 46.95 16.10
CA SER A 6 -3.90 46.26 14.79
C SER A 6 -3.57 44.76 14.87
N VAL A 7 -3.10 44.28 16.01
CA VAL A 7 -2.73 42.87 16.25
C VAL A 7 -3.94 41.93 16.26
N GLY A 8 -5.10 42.40 16.79
CA GLY A 8 -6.31 41.59 16.87
C GLY A 8 -7.00 41.33 15.52
N VAL A 9 -6.84 42.24 14.56
CA VAL A 9 -7.44 42.09 13.23
C VAL A 9 -6.64 41.11 12.37
N MET A 10 -5.31 41.13 12.50
CA MET A 10 -4.43 40.23 11.74
C MET A 10 -4.56 38.77 12.16
N THR A 11 -4.73 38.48 13.45
CA THR A 11 -4.96 37.11 13.95
C THR A 11 -6.31 36.55 13.51
N ALA A 12 -7.37 37.37 13.48
CA ALA A 12 -8.68 36.93 13.00
C ALA A 12 -8.70 36.62 11.51
N VAL A 13 -7.98 37.38 10.68
CA VAL A 13 -7.86 37.13 9.22
C VAL A 13 -7.10 35.84 8.94
N CYS A 14 -6.01 35.57 9.67
CA CYS A 14 -5.24 34.31 9.51
C CYS A 14 -6.06 33.07 9.90
N LEU A 15 -6.88 33.14 10.96
CA LEU A 15 -7.75 32.04 11.36
C LEU A 15 -8.87 31.76 10.34
N LEU A 16 -9.45 32.79 9.74
CA LEU A 16 -10.46 32.64 8.69
C LEU A 16 -9.89 32.05 7.38
N LEU A 17 -8.67 32.42 7.00
CA LEU A 17 -7.98 31.85 5.84
C LEU A 17 -7.59 30.38 6.05
N ALA A 18 -7.14 30.01 7.26
CA ALA A 18 -6.82 28.61 7.57
C ALA A 18 -8.07 27.72 7.56
N ALA A 19 -9.20 28.20 8.03
CA ALA A 19 -10.46 27.46 8.01
C ALA A 19 -10.98 27.24 6.57
N SER A 20 -10.82 28.21 5.68
CA SER A 20 -11.23 28.07 4.28
C SER A 20 -10.37 27.08 3.49
N LEU A 21 -9.06 27.01 3.76
CA LEU A 21 -8.15 26.03 3.15
C LEU A 21 -8.44 24.59 3.62
N ALA A 22 -8.78 24.41 4.89
CA ALA A 22 -9.17 23.10 5.42
C ALA A 22 -10.49 22.60 4.81
N GLN A 23 -11.46 23.48 4.58
CA GLN A 23 -12.72 23.10 3.93
C GLN A 23 -12.54 22.77 2.46
N ALA A 24 -11.65 23.46 1.75
CA ALA A 24 -11.31 23.14 0.34
C ALA A 24 -10.62 21.77 0.22
N ALA A 25 -9.73 21.42 1.14
CA ALA A 25 -9.05 20.13 1.16
C ALA A 25 -10.03 18.95 1.43
N VAL A 26 -10.99 19.14 2.32
CA VAL A 26 -12.03 18.14 2.59
C VAL A 26 -12.98 17.99 1.40
N ALA A 27 -13.35 19.08 0.74
CA ALA A 27 -14.21 19.04 -0.44
C ALA A 27 -13.55 18.33 -1.63
N THR A 28 -12.26 18.53 -1.87
CA THR A 28 -11.50 17.82 -2.91
C THR A 28 -11.33 16.34 -2.61
N ALA A 29 -11.09 15.95 -1.34
CA ALA A 29 -11.01 14.56 -0.94
C ALA A 29 -12.36 13.83 -1.06
N THR A 30 -13.46 14.53 -0.81
CA THR A 30 -14.81 13.97 -0.96
C THR A 30 -15.21 13.84 -2.44
N ALA A 31 -14.82 14.79 -3.28
CA ALA A 31 -15.08 14.73 -4.74
C ALA A 31 -14.33 13.57 -5.42
N GLN A 32 -13.10 13.27 -4.99
CA GLN A 32 -12.34 12.11 -5.51
C GLN A 32 -12.96 10.76 -5.12
N ARG A 33 -13.66 10.66 -3.99
CA ARG A 33 -14.38 9.43 -3.58
C ARG A 33 -15.66 9.18 -4.37
N THR A 34 -16.24 10.20 -4.99
CA THR A 34 -17.54 10.09 -5.65
C THR A 34 -17.46 9.50 -7.08
N HIS A 35 -16.27 9.49 -7.69
CA HIS A 35 -16.09 8.98 -9.06
C HIS A 35 -15.95 7.45 -9.18
N LEU A 36 -15.82 6.71 -8.06
CA LEU A 36 -15.66 5.25 -8.07
C LEU A 36 -16.99 4.47 -7.87
N ARG A 37 -18.13 5.12 -7.89
CA ARG A 37 -19.43 4.42 -7.89
C ARG A 37 -19.80 3.95 -9.31
N TYR A 38 -19.11 2.93 -9.77
CA TYR A 38 -19.58 2.19 -10.95
C TYR A 38 -20.76 1.30 -10.55
N SER A 39 -21.86 1.46 -11.29
CA SER A 39 -23.08 0.66 -11.12
C SER A 39 -22.78 -0.83 -11.37
N ASN A 40 -23.01 -1.68 -10.40
CA ASN A 40 -22.88 -3.15 -10.46
C ASN A 40 -23.96 -3.80 -11.34
N ARG A 41 -24.31 -3.21 -12.50
CA ARG A 41 -25.24 -3.81 -13.45
C ARG A 41 -24.46 -4.76 -14.35
N PRO A 42 -24.81 -6.07 -14.38
CA PRO A 42 -24.24 -6.97 -15.38
C PRO A 42 -24.57 -6.41 -16.75
N SER A 43 -23.56 -6.06 -17.54
CA SER A 43 -23.73 -5.73 -18.94
C SER A 43 -23.91 -7.02 -19.74
N LEU A 44 -24.62 -6.96 -20.87
CA LEU A 44 -24.77 -8.08 -21.80
C LEU A 44 -23.42 -8.61 -22.32
N ASN A 45 -22.33 -7.88 -22.06
CA ASN A 45 -20.94 -8.20 -22.41
C ASN A 45 -20.08 -8.45 -21.16
N ASP A 46 -20.65 -8.90 -20.04
CA ASP A 46 -19.86 -9.22 -18.84
C ASP A 46 -18.90 -10.38 -19.17
N PRO A 47 -17.56 -10.16 -19.10
CA PRO A 47 -16.62 -11.23 -19.34
C PRO A 47 -16.82 -12.35 -18.32
N ALA A 48 -16.85 -13.60 -18.79
CA ALA A 48 -17.04 -14.77 -17.95
C ALA A 48 -15.81 -15.02 -17.07
N LEU A 49 -15.54 -14.11 -16.11
CA LEU A 49 -14.42 -14.21 -15.20
C LEU A 49 -14.73 -15.20 -14.07
N ARG A 50 -13.75 -16.05 -13.76
CA ARG A 50 -13.79 -16.95 -12.59
C ARG A 50 -13.44 -16.24 -11.29
N SER A 51 -12.83 -15.04 -11.36
CA SER A 51 -12.49 -14.22 -10.21
C SER A 51 -13.73 -13.67 -9.53
N SER A 52 -13.75 -13.70 -8.19
CA SER A 52 -14.81 -13.11 -7.38
C SER A 52 -14.76 -11.57 -7.38
N ALA A 53 -13.59 -10.99 -7.56
CA ALA A 53 -13.39 -9.55 -7.72
C ALA A 53 -12.51 -9.27 -8.95
N ALA A 54 -12.74 -8.17 -9.63
CA ALA A 54 -11.94 -7.71 -10.75
C ALA A 54 -12.07 -6.21 -10.96
N LEU A 55 -10.99 -5.58 -11.40
CA LEU A 55 -10.95 -4.17 -11.77
C LEU A 55 -10.06 -4.02 -13.00
N VAL A 56 -10.55 -3.34 -14.03
CA VAL A 56 -9.77 -2.96 -15.21
C VAL A 56 -9.82 -1.45 -15.37
N LEU A 57 -8.63 -0.85 -15.41
CA LEU A 57 -8.45 0.60 -15.55
C LEU A 57 -7.74 0.91 -16.87
N ASP A 58 -8.19 1.96 -17.53
CA ASP A 58 -7.39 2.63 -18.55
C ASP A 58 -6.37 3.53 -17.86
N LEU A 59 -5.08 3.19 -17.99
CA LEU A 59 -4.00 3.93 -17.34
C LEU A 59 -3.78 5.33 -17.93
N SER A 60 -4.27 5.60 -19.14
CA SER A 60 -4.11 6.90 -19.80
C SER A 60 -4.98 8.00 -19.19
N ASN A 61 -6.14 7.63 -18.67
CA ASN A 61 -7.16 8.57 -18.15
C ASN A 61 -7.80 8.13 -16.84
N SER A 62 -7.33 7.00 -16.27
CA SER A 62 -7.87 6.39 -15.04
C SER A 62 -9.36 5.99 -15.14
N ALA A 63 -9.89 5.81 -16.37
CA ALA A 63 -11.25 5.36 -16.54
C ALA A 63 -11.41 3.89 -16.13
N VAL A 64 -12.46 3.58 -15.37
CA VAL A 64 -12.83 2.21 -15.03
C VAL A 64 -13.53 1.57 -16.24
N LEU A 65 -12.86 0.60 -16.88
CA LEU A 65 -13.40 -0.14 -18.02
C LEU A 65 -14.25 -1.33 -17.58
N TYR A 66 -13.90 -1.94 -16.45
CA TYR A 66 -14.64 -3.05 -15.83
C TYR A 66 -14.45 -3.04 -14.33
N SER A 67 -15.51 -3.37 -13.60
CA SER A 67 -15.47 -3.48 -12.13
C SER A 67 -16.43 -4.56 -11.65
N ARG A 68 -15.94 -5.47 -10.82
CA ARG A 68 -16.72 -6.48 -10.09
C ARG A 68 -16.18 -6.55 -8.67
N HIS A 69 -16.98 -6.20 -7.67
CA HIS A 69 -16.61 -6.20 -6.25
C HIS A 69 -15.23 -5.57 -5.97
N SER A 70 -14.86 -4.52 -6.72
CA SER A 70 -13.53 -3.91 -6.66
C SER A 70 -13.31 -3.06 -5.41
N ASP A 71 -14.38 -2.72 -4.71
CA ASP A 71 -14.44 -1.97 -3.46
C ASP A 71 -14.52 -2.87 -2.21
N VAL A 72 -14.59 -4.18 -2.39
CA VAL A 72 -14.66 -5.16 -1.30
C VAL A 72 -13.26 -5.62 -0.93
N ALA A 73 -12.88 -5.45 0.35
CA ALA A 73 -11.63 -5.97 0.86
C ALA A 73 -11.64 -7.49 0.84
N MET A 74 -10.65 -8.08 0.17
CA MET A 74 -10.49 -9.52 0.01
C MET A 74 -9.07 -9.97 0.33
N PRO A 75 -8.87 -11.20 0.81
CA PRO A 75 -7.53 -11.77 0.93
C PRO A 75 -6.87 -11.86 -0.45
N ILE A 76 -5.70 -11.26 -0.58
CA ILE A 76 -4.94 -11.20 -1.83
C ILE A 76 -3.78 -12.19 -1.89
N ALA A 77 -3.67 -13.06 -0.90
CA ALA A 77 -2.61 -14.06 -0.77
C ALA A 77 -1.22 -13.45 -1.01
N SER A 78 -0.38 -14.09 -1.81
CA SER A 78 1.00 -13.68 -2.06
C SER A 78 1.17 -12.38 -2.84
N ILE A 79 0.11 -11.79 -3.36
CA ILE A 79 0.17 -10.43 -3.94
C ILE A 79 0.64 -9.40 -2.89
N THR A 80 0.40 -9.68 -1.60
CA THR A 80 0.94 -8.88 -0.48
C THR A 80 2.46 -8.68 -0.56
N LYS A 81 3.21 -9.63 -1.14
CA LYS A 81 4.67 -9.51 -1.28
C LYS A 81 5.11 -8.40 -2.23
N LEU A 82 4.24 -7.93 -3.13
CA LEU A 82 4.50 -6.72 -3.92
C LEU A 82 4.58 -5.49 -3.00
N MET A 83 3.74 -5.42 -1.97
CA MET A 83 3.82 -4.35 -0.97
C MET A 83 5.11 -4.46 -0.15
N THR A 84 5.47 -5.67 0.29
CA THR A 84 6.77 -5.90 0.96
C THR A 84 7.94 -5.40 0.12
N ALA A 85 7.95 -5.73 -1.18
CA ALA A 85 9.01 -5.28 -2.08
C ALA A 85 9.02 -3.75 -2.25
N LEU A 86 7.85 -3.12 -2.36
CA LEU A 86 7.72 -1.67 -2.47
C LEU A 86 8.29 -0.97 -1.22
N VAL A 87 7.90 -1.41 -0.03
CA VAL A 87 8.40 -0.88 1.25
C VAL A 87 9.93 -1.01 1.35
N VAL A 88 10.49 -2.16 0.96
CA VAL A 88 11.94 -2.39 0.96
C VAL A 88 12.67 -1.47 -0.02
N ILE A 89 12.10 -1.24 -1.21
CA ILE A 89 12.69 -0.35 -2.23
C ILE A 89 12.63 1.10 -1.76
N GLU A 90 11.50 1.54 -1.19
CA GLU A 90 11.33 2.91 -0.67
C GLU A 90 12.26 3.21 0.50
N ALA A 91 12.64 2.20 1.28
CA ALA A 91 13.64 2.34 2.35
C ALA A 91 15.06 2.62 1.83
N ALA A 92 15.31 2.48 0.52
CA ALA A 92 16.58 2.75 -0.15
C ALA A 92 17.80 2.07 0.51
N GLN A 93 17.58 0.91 1.17
CA GLN A 93 18.66 0.13 1.78
C GLN A 93 19.51 -0.59 0.70
N PRO A 94 20.81 -0.81 0.95
CA PRO A 94 21.67 -1.51 0.00
C PRO A 94 21.12 -2.89 -0.37
N LEU A 95 20.96 -3.16 -1.66
CA LEU A 95 20.44 -4.44 -2.16
C LEU A 95 21.45 -5.58 -2.07
N ASP A 96 22.74 -5.26 -1.98
CA ASP A 96 23.85 -6.17 -1.81
C ASP A 96 24.15 -6.52 -0.34
N GLU A 97 23.46 -5.86 0.61
CA GLU A 97 23.57 -6.17 2.03
C GLU A 97 23.13 -7.63 2.29
N MET A 98 24.03 -8.37 2.98
CA MET A 98 23.79 -9.77 3.34
C MET A 98 22.90 -9.87 4.56
N LEU A 99 21.78 -10.56 4.42
CA LEU A 99 20.82 -10.80 5.48
C LEU A 99 20.76 -12.30 5.80
N ALA A 100 20.73 -12.63 7.07
CA ALA A 100 20.53 -14.00 7.52
C ALA A 100 19.05 -14.32 7.69
N VAL A 101 18.62 -15.45 7.16
CA VAL A 101 17.31 -16.05 7.49
C VAL A 101 17.43 -16.64 8.89
N THR A 102 16.47 -16.37 9.76
CA THR A 102 16.43 -16.84 11.15
C THR A 102 15.22 -17.72 11.44
N GLU A 103 15.14 -18.30 12.63
CA GLU A 103 13.94 -19.02 13.06
C GLU A 103 12.72 -18.10 13.18
N ASP A 104 12.93 -16.81 13.47
CA ASP A 104 11.87 -15.80 13.56
C ASP A 104 11.20 -15.55 12.20
N ASP A 105 11.89 -15.87 11.08
CA ASP A 105 11.34 -15.75 9.73
C ASP A 105 10.39 -16.90 9.36
N ARG A 106 10.02 -17.71 10.33
CA ARG A 106 9.13 -18.85 10.17
C ARG A 106 7.69 -18.36 10.02
N SER A 107 7.08 -18.57 8.86
CA SER A 107 5.66 -18.32 8.69
C SER A 107 4.84 -19.51 9.21
N PHE A 108 3.79 -19.21 9.98
CA PHE A 108 2.86 -20.20 10.53
C PHE A 108 1.62 -20.28 9.65
N GLY A 109 1.22 -21.49 9.27
CA GLY A 109 -0.01 -21.73 8.51
C GLY A 109 0.10 -22.89 7.51
N LYS A 110 -1.06 -23.35 7.03
CA LYS A 110 -1.12 -24.38 5.99
C LYS A 110 -0.49 -23.85 4.69
N GLY A 111 0.48 -24.57 4.13
CA GLY A 111 1.15 -24.19 2.88
C GLY A 111 2.34 -23.25 3.05
N SER A 112 2.81 -23.01 4.27
CA SER A 112 3.99 -22.17 4.56
C SER A 112 5.33 -22.90 4.43
N TYR A 113 5.42 -23.87 3.53
CA TYR A 113 6.70 -24.55 3.26
C TYR A 113 7.72 -23.57 2.69
N SER A 114 8.94 -23.60 3.22
CA SER A 114 10.07 -22.81 2.75
C SER A 114 11.26 -23.71 2.44
N ARG A 115 11.98 -23.39 1.36
CA ARG A 115 13.27 -24.02 1.00
C ARG A 115 14.46 -23.37 1.67
N LEU A 116 14.28 -22.19 2.26
CA LEU A 116 15.34 -21.52 2.99
C LEU A 116 15.44 -22.07 4.41
N SER A 117 16.63 -22.50 4.79
CA SER A 117 16.90 -22.93 6.17
C SER A 117 17.34 -21.75 7.01
N PRO A 118 17.07 -21.74 8.32
CA PRO A 118 17.70 -20.80 9.24
C PRO A 118 19.22 -20.87 9.14
N GLY A 119 19.88 -19.72 9.20
CA GLY A 119 21.32 -19.58 8.97
C GLY A 119 21.69 -19.33 7.49
N THR A 120 20.78 -19.51 6.54
CA THR A 120 21.01 -19.14 5.13
C THR A 120 21.27 -17.63 5.05
N GLN A 121 22.33 -17.25 4.35
CA GLN A 121 22.67 -15.84 4.08
C GLN A 121 22.47 -15.54 2.60
N LEU A 122 21.73 -14.50 2.31
CA LEU A 122 21.43 -14.03 0.96
C LEU A 122 21.47 -12.50 0.93
N SER A 123 21.75 -11.93 -0.22
CA SER A 123 21.63 -10.48 -0.38
C SER A 123 20.15 -10.03 -0.23
N ARG A 124 19.95 -8.80 0.17
CA ARG A 124 18.60 -8.19 0.21
C ARG A 124 17.89 -8.32 -1.14
N GLY A 125 18.62 -8.09 -2.23
CA GLY A 125 18.11 -8.25 -3.58
C GLY A 125 17.70 -9.68 -3.91
N ASP A 126 18.49 -10.69 -3.53
CA ASP A 126 18.16 -12.10 -3.76
C ASP A 126 16.96 -12.54 -2.93
N LEU A 127 16.84 -12.10 -1.68
CA LEU A 127 15.66 -12.34 -0.86
C LEU A 127 14.41 -11.74 -1.50
N MET A 128 14.51 -10.53 -2.08
CA MET A 128 13.40 -9.88 -2.78
C MET A 128 13.00 -10.65 -4.04
N HIS A 129 13.97 -11.13 -4.83
CA HIS A 129 13.71 -11.99 -5.98
C HIS A 129 13.01 -13.29 -5.58
N LEU A 130 13.48 -13.96 -4.52
CA LEU A 130 12.86 -15.18 -4.03
C LEU A 130 11.43 -14.93 -3.50
N ALA A 131 11.21 -13.82 -2.79
CA ALA A 131 9.89 -13.45 -2.30
C ALA A 131 8.89 -13.24 -3.45
N LEU A 132 9.31 -12.58 -4.54
CA LEU A 132 8.44 -12.26 -5.67
C LEU A 132 8.29 -13.43 -6.66
N MET A 133 9.39 -14.09 -7.05
CA MET A 133 9.36 -15.11 -8.09
C MET A 133 8.91 -16.47 -7.59
N ALA A 134 9.34 -16.87 -6.38
CA ALA A 134 9.04 -18.16 -5.78
C ALA A 134 7.99 -18.07 -4.67
N SER A 135 7.49 -16.86 -4.40
CA SER A 135 6.56 -16.61 -3.29
C SER A 135 7.12 -17.07 -1.93
N GLU A 136 8.46 -16.96 -1.75
CA GLU A 136 9.16 -17.47 -0.57
C GLU A 136 8.80 -16.65 0.67
N ASN A 137 8.17 -17.30 1.65
CA ASN A 137 7.64 -16.61 2.83
C ASN A 137 8.73 -16.18 3.80
N ARG A 138 9.77 -17.01 4.02
CA ARG A 138 10.88 -16.65 4.89
C ARG A 138 11.69 -15.48 4.32
N ALA A 139 11.84 -15.43 3.01
CA ALA A 139 12.50 -14.29 2.35
C ALA A 139 11.72 -13.00 2.58
N ALA A 140 10.40 -13.02 2.40
CA ALA A 140 9.57 -11.84 2.63
C ALA A 140 9.61 -11.39 4.10
N HIS A 141 9.58 -12.33 5.05
CA HIS A 141 9.64 -12.01 6.48
C HIS A 141 11.01 -11.44 6.87
N ALA A 142 12.11 -12.05 6.39
CA ALA A 142 13.47 -11.57 6.64
C ALA A 142 13.66 -10.12 6.12
N LEU A 143 13.08 -9.78 4.98
CA LEU A 143 13.08 -8.42 4.44
C LEU A 143 12.36 -7.44 5.37
N GLY A 144 11.17 -7.78 5.85
CA GLY A 144 10.42 -6.95 6.80
C GLY A 144 11.16 -6.80 8.15
N ARG A 145 11.70 -7.91 8.68
CA ARG A 145 12.49 -7.88 9.92
C ARG A 145 13.75 -7.01 9.80
N ALA A 146 14.38 -6.99 8.63
CA ALA A 146 15.57 -6.18 8.36
C ALA A 146 15.24 -4.75 7.91
N TYR A 147 13.96 -4.36 7.94
CA TYR A 147 13.55 -2.98 7.69
C TYR A 147 14.01 -2.06 8.84
N PRO A 148 14.31 -0.77 8.60
CA PRO A 148 14.64 0.18 9.66
C PRO A 148 13.53 0.29 10.69
N GLY A 149 13.79 -0.12 11.93
CA GLY A 149 12.77 -0.21 12.98
C GLY A 149 12.09 -1.58 13.10
N GLY A 150 12.47 -2.54 12.26
CA GLY A 150 11.98 -3.93 12.30
C GLY A 150 10.62 -4.12 11.64
N ILE A 151 10.03 -5.31 11.87
CA ILE A 151 8.78 -5.76 11.23
C ILE A 151 7.58 -4.85 11.55
N GLU A 152 7.57 -4.25 12.74
CA GLU A 152 6.48 -3.37 13.18
C GLU A 152 6.51 -2.00 12.47
N ALA A 153 7.65 -1.63 11.91
CA ALA A 153 7.81 -0.38 11.16
C ALA A 153 7.62 -0.57 9.65
N ALA A 154 7.75 -1.83 9.19
CA ALA A 154 7.56 -2.18 7.79
C ALA A 154 6.07 -2.27 7.44
#